data_ecc7d01500159b4d37845475ae069cb3
#
_entry.id   ecc7d01500159b4d37845475ae069cb3
#
_cell.length_a   1.000
_cell.length_b   1.000
_cell.length_c   1.000
_cell.angle_alpha   90.00
_cell.angle_beta   90.00
_cell.angle_gamma   90.00
#
_symmetry.space_group_name_H-M   'P 1'
#
loop_
_entity.id
_entity.type
_entity.pdbx_description
1 polymer ?
#
loop_
_entity_poly.entity_id
_entity_poly.type
_entity_poly.pdbx_seq_one_letter_code
_entity_poly.pdbx_strand_id
1 'polypeptide(L)'
;ISDKQVKRAVVVGAGFIGLEMAENLHHAGVHVSVVEMGNQVMAPIDFSMAAPIHQHLLQKGVSLYLEEGVTHFKRTDNGITVFLKSGKAIPADMVLLSIGVRPATALAQQAGLKLGEMGGIWVDEHLETSEKDIYAVGDAIEYPHPLTGKPWLNYLANPANRQGRIVADNMVFGNTVSYEGAIGTSIAKVFDMTVASTGLAAKRLKQWGMEYQSSVTHSASHAGYYPDALPLTLKLTFHPKTGKLYG
;
A
#
# COMPACT_ATOMS: atom_id res chain seq x y z
N ILE A 1 -24.91 5.93 -0.88
CA ILE A 1 -24.63 6.91 0.22
C ILE A 1 -25.81 7.85 0.33
N SER A 2 -26.19 8.54 -0.76
CA SER A 2 -27.30 9.51 -0.80
C SER A 2 -28.65 8.92 -0.36
N ASP A 3 -28.97 7.73 -0.82
CA ASP A 3 -30.29 7.09 -0.57
C ASP A 3 -30.44 6.56 0.89
N LYS A 4 -29.34 6.36 1.62
CA LYS A 4 -29.33 5.81 2.97
C LYS A 4 -28.96 6.82 4.08
N GLN A 5 -28.81 8.10 3.73
CA GLN A 5 -28.45 9.17 4.67
C GLN A 5 -27.23 8.80 5.56
N VAL A 6 -26.21 8.17 4.98
CA VAL A 6 -24.95 7.87 5.69
C VAL A 6 -24.28 9.19 6.08
N LYS A 7 -24.19 9.48 7.37
CA LYS A 7 -23.56 10.69 7.91
C LYS A 7 -22.20 10.44 8.54
N ARG A 8 -21.98 9.22 9.04
CA ARG A 8 -20.77 8.84 9.75
C ARG A 8 -20.24 7.53 9.21
N ALA A 9 -18.97 7.48 8.83
CA ALA A 9 -18.32 6.27 8.40
C ALA A 9 -17.07 5.99 9.23
N VAL A 10 -16.83 4.71 9.49
CA VAL A 10 -15.56 4.23 10.04
C VAL A 10 -14.85 3.42 8.97
N VAL A 11 -13.64 3.85 8.60
CA VAL A 11 -12.72 3.13 7.71
C VAL A 11 -11.69 2.42 8.58
N VAL A 12 -11.67 1.10 8.52
CA VAL A 12 -10.73 0.25 9.25
C VAL A 12 -9.58 -0.13 8.33
N GLY A 13 -8.38 0.33 8.68
CA GLY A 13 -7.17 0.22 7.86
C GLY A 13 -6.85 1.52 7.12
N ALA A 14 -5.64 2.05 7.34
CA ALA A 14 -5.15 3.32 6.79
C ALA A 14 -4.08 3.12 5.70
N GLY A 15 -4.20 2.04 4.90
CA GLY A 15 -3.44 1.85 3.67
C GLY A 15 -3.96 2.74 2.54
N PHE A 16 -3.40 2.59 1.32
CA PHE A 16 -3.81 3.38 0.15
C PHE A 16 -5.33 3.35 -0.08
N ILE A 17 -5.93 2.16 -0.14
CA ILE A 17 -7.37 1.98 -0.37
C ILE A 17 -8.19 2.66 0.73
N GLY A 18 -7.79 2.48 2.00
CA GLY A 18 -8.51 3.07 3.12
C GLY A 18 -8.50 4.60 3.08
N LEU A 19 -7.38 5.22 2.74
CA LEU A 19 -7.27 6.68 2.64
C LEU A 19 -8.02 7.25 1.43
N GLU A 20 -7.96 6.59 0.26
CA GLU A 20 -8.76 6.97 -0.91
C GLU A 20 -10.26 6.90 -0.62
N MET A 21 -10.71 5.86 0.09
CA MET A 21 -12.10 5.73 0.50
C MET A 21 -12.49 6.79 1.54
N ALA A 22 -11.60 7.08 2.49
CA ALA A 22 -11.82 8.13 3.49
C ALA A 22 -12.01 9.51 2.83
N GLU A 23 -11.15 9.85 1.85
CA GLU A 23 -11.25 11.08 1.06
C GLU A 23 -12.59 11.15 0.30
N ASN A 24 -12.95 10.09 -0.43
CA ASN A 24 -14.18 10.08 -1.23
C ASN A 24 -15.44 10.15 -0.37
N LEU A 25 -15.45 9.46 0.78
CA LEU A 25 -16.55 9.57 1.74
C LEU A 25 -16.66 10.99 2.32
N HIS A 26 -15.53 11.60 2.66
CA HIS A 26 -15.49 12.98 3.14
C HIS A 26 -16.02 13.97 2.08
N HIS A 27 -15.60 13.84 0.81
CA HIS A 27 -16.12 14.66 -0.29
C HIS A 27 -17.61 14.48 -0.53
N ALA A 28 -18.15 13.30 -0.20
CA ALA A 28 -19.60 13.04 -0.21
C ALA A 28 -20.34 13.59 1.01
N GLY A 29 -19.68 14.39 1.88
CA GLY A 29 -20.27 15.02 3.05
C GLY A 29 -20.38 14.10 4.28
N VAL A 30 -19.69 12.96 4.29
CA VAL A 30 -19.71 12.00 5.40
C VAL A 30 -18.60 12.34 6.40
N HIS A 31 -18.92 12.34 7.70
CA HIS A 31 -17.90 12.41 8.76
C HIS A 31 -17.13 11.10 8.82
N VAL A 32 -15.84 11.15 8.61
CA VAL A 32 -14.99 9.96 8.52
C VAL A 32 -14.10 9.80 9.75
N SER A 33 -14.08 8.59 10.28
CA SER A 33 -13.11 8.12 11.28
C SER A 33 -12.27 7.02 10.65
N VAL A 34 -10.94 7.13 10.74
CA VAL A 34 -9.99 6.12 10.29
C VAL A 34 -9.39 5.43 11.50
N VAL A 35 -9.41 4.10 11.53
CA VAL A 35 -8.84 3.26 12.59
C VAL A 35 -7.72 2.42 12.01
N GLU A 36 -6.52 2.51 12.60
CA GLU A 36 -5.32 1.80 12.14
C GLU A 36 -4.60 1.14 13.32
N MET A 37 -4.25 -0.15 13.16
CA MET A 37 -3.53 -0.91 14.18
C MET A 37 -2.08 -0.45 14.35
N GLY A 38 -1.48 0.02 13.29
CA GLY A 38 -0.14 0.58 13.30
C GLY A 38 -0.09 2.00 13.88
N ASN A 39 1.12 2.45 14.14
CA ASN A 39 1.38 3.81 14.63
C ASN A 39 1.34 4.87 13.52
N GLN A 40 1.02 4.47 12.29
CA GLN A 40 1.01 5.38 11.14
C GLN A 40 0.06 4.92 10.04
N VAL A 41 -0.41 5.88 9.23
CA VAL A 41 -1.04 5.62 7.93
C VAL A 41 0.02 5.25 6.89
N MET A 42 -0.41 4.65 5.75
CA MET A 42 0.46 4.30 4.62
C MET A 42 1.70 3.51 5.07
N ALA A 43 1.45 2.34 5.64
CA ALA A 43 2.49 1.48 6.20
C ALA A 43 3.74 1.23 5.29
N PRO A 44 3.73 1.30 3.96
CA PRO A 44 4.95 1.16 3.16
C PRO A 44 5.99 2.25 3.34
N ILE A 45 5.61 3.50 3.66
CA ILE A 45 6.55 4.61 3.85
C ILE A 45 7.03 4.71 5.30
N ASP A 46 8.12 5.46 5.54
CA ASP A 46 8.62 5.71 6.90
C ASP A 46 7.72 6.67 7.69
N PHE A 47 7.76 6.55 9.03
CA PHE A 47 6.95 7.39 9.91
C PHE A 47 7.18 8.89 9.69
N SER A 48 8.44 9.31 9.45
CA SER A 48 8.77 10.72 9.16
C SER A 48 8.06 11.27 7.92
N MET A 49 7.71 10.40 6.96
CA MET A 49 6.95 10.75 5.76
C MET A 49 5.44 10.57 5.96
N ALA A 50 5.01 9.75 6.91
CA ALA A 50 3.60 9.57 7.26
C ALA A 50 3.07 10.67 8.19
N ALA A 51 3.92 11.23 9.06
CA ALA A 51 3.51 12.25 10.04
C ALA A 51 2.87 13.51 9.42
N PRO A 52 3.36 14.09 8.31
CA PRO A 52 2.67 15.16 7.60
C PRO A 52 1.26 14.77 7.10
N ILE A 53 1.09 13.50 6.70
CA ILE A 53 -0.21 12.98 6.25
C ILE A 53 -1.19 12.91 7.42
N HIS A 54 -0.74 12.50 8.63
CA HIS A 54 -1.57 12.51 9.83
C HIS A 54 -2.12 13.92 10.11
N GLN A 55 -1.24 14.92 10.10
CA GLN A 55 -1.63 16.31 10.32
C GLN A 55 -2.61 16.78 9.25
N HIS A 56 -2.37 16.43 7.99
CA HIS A 56 -3.23 16.79 6.88
C HIS A 56 -4.65 16.18 7.02
N LEU A 57 -4.75 14.90 7.36
CA LEU A 57 -6.02 14.24 7.64
C LEU A 57 -6.81 14.93 8.78
N LEU A 58 -6.13 15.26 9.87
CA LEU A 58 -6.74 15.98 11.01
C LEU A 58 -7.23 17.37 10.61
N GLN A 59 -6.45 18.12 9.81
CA GLN A 59 -6.83 19.44 9.27
C GLN A 59 -8.06 19.35 8.36
N LYS A 60 -8.23 18.25 7.63
CA LYS A 60 -9.43 17.98 6.82
C LYS A 60 -10.63 17.51 7.65
N GLY A 61 -10.50 17.39 8.97
CA GLY A 61 -11.60 16.97 9.86
C GLY A 61 -11.82 15.45 9.92
N VAL A 62 -10.88 14.65 9.40
CA VAL A 62 -10.89 13.19 9.58
C VAL A 62 -10.44 12.85 10.99
N SER A 63 -11.24 12.06 11.72
CA SER A 63 -10.83 11.53 13.02
C SER A 63 -9.87 10.36 12.81
N LEU A 64 -8.65 10.44 13.35
CA LEU A 64 -7.61 9.43 13.18
C LEU A 64 -7.33 8.71 14.50
N TYR A 65 -7.46 7.38 14.50
CA TYR A 65 -7.18 6.49 15.63
C TYR A 65 -6.06 5.53 15.22
N LEU A 66 -4.84 5.86 15.64
CA LEU A 66 -3.64 5.05 15.43
C LEU A 66 -3.37 4.17 16.65
N GLU A 67 -2.61 3.08 16.45
CA GLU A 67 -2.32 2.06 17.47
C GLU A 67 -3.59 1.43 18.07
N GLU A 68 -4.69 1.49 17.30
CA GLU A 68 -6.01 1.01 17.67
C GLU A 68 -6.50 -0.11 16.78
N GLY A 69 -6.95 -1.20 17.38
CA GLY A 69 -7.59 -2.30 16.68
C GLY A 69 -9.09 -2.33 16.94
N VAL A 70 -9.86 -2.69 15.93
CA VAL A 70 -11.28 -2.99 16.10
C VAL A 70 -11.44 -4.38 16.72
N THR A 71 -12.17 -4.48 17.82
CA THR A 71 -12.44 -5.74 18.52
C THR A 71 -13.71 -6.41 18.01
N HIS A 72 -14.77 -5.63 17.85
CA HIS A 72 -16.06 -6.12 17.33
C HIS A 72 -16.95 -4.98 16.85
N PHE A 73 -18.02 -5.35 16.16
CA PHE A 73 -19.10 -4.45 15.74
C PHE A 73 -20.38 -4.85 16.43
N LYS A 74 -21.19 -3.87 16.84
CA LYS A 74 -22.53 -4.10 17.38
C LYS A 74 -23.54 -3.29 16.57
N ARG A 75 -24.54 -3.96 16.03
CA ARG A 75 -25.68 -3.29 15.40
C ARG A 75 -26.57 -2.66 16.48
N THR A 76 -27.02 -1.47 16.22
CA THR A 76 -27.94 -0.71 17.09
C THR A 76 -29.11 -0.21 16.22
N ASP A 77 -30.17 0.30 16.86
CA ASP A 77 -31.33 0.86 16.14
C ASP A 77 -30.93 2.05 15.26
N ASN A 78 -29.87 2.76 15.62
CA ASN A 78 -29.37 3.97 14.94
C ASN A 78 -28.08 3.75 14.14
N GLY A 79 -27.76 2.51 13.74
CA GLY A 79 -26.57 2.22 12.93
C GLY A 79 -25.67 1.12 13.53
N ILE A 80 -24.37 1.34 13.51
CA ILE A 80 -23.35 0.41 13.96
C ILE A 80 -22.47 1.09 15.02
N THR A 81 -22.14 0.40 16.09
CA THR A 81 -21.09 0.84 17.01
C THR A 81 -19.83 -0.01 16.78
N VAL A 82 -18.71 0.66 16.51
CA VAL A 82 -17.38 0.04 16.34
C VAL A 82 -16.62 0.13 17.66
N PHE A 83 -16.24 -1.00 18.24
CA PHE A 83 -15.51 -1.06 19.49
C PHE A 83 -14.02 -1.25 19.25
N LEU A 84 -13.20 -0.41 19.88
CA LEU A 84 -11.76 -0.42 19.78
C LEU A 84 -11.11 -1.16 20.95
N LYS A 85 -9.85 -1.56 20.76
CA LYS A 85 -9.05 -2.25 21.78
C LYS A 85 -8.89 -1.43 23.08
N SER A 86 -8.85 -0.11 22.99
CA SER A 86 -8.80 0.79 24.15
C SER A 86 -10.10 0.83 24.97
N GLY A 87 -11.17 0.19 24.51
CA GLY A 87 -12.51 0.28 25.07
C GLY A 87 -13.35 1.44 24.50
N LYS A 88 -12.79 2.26 23.62
CA LYS A 88 -13.53 3.33 22.95
C LYS A 88 -14.57 2.74 22.00
N ALA A 89 -15.72 3.41 21.91
CA ALA A 89 -16.81 3.05 21.01
C ALA A 89 -17.08 4.20 20.04
N ILE A 90 -17.11 3.91 18.74
CA ILE A 90 -17.33 4.89 17.69
C ILE A 90 -18.66 4.57 16.99
N PRO A 91 -19.65 5.48 17.04
CA PRO A 91 -20.90 5.30 16.32
C PRO A 91 -20.70 5.54 14.82
N ALA A 92 -21.27 4.68 13.99
CA ALA A 92 -21.17 4.75 12.54
C ALA A 92 -22.50 4.35 11.87
N ASP A 93 -22.77 4.91 10.72
CA ASP A 93 -23.86 4.50 9.84
C ASP A 93 -23.34 3.49 8.78
N MET A 94 -22.02 3.54 8.51
CA MET A 94 -21.31 2.65 7.61
C MET A 94 -19.92 2.29 8.16
N VAL A 95 -19.50 1.05 7.94
CA VAL A 95 -18.14 0.59 8.22
C VAL A 95 -17.55 0.02 6.94
N LEU A 96 -16.34 0.44 6.60
CA LEU A 96 -15.56 -0.05 5.48
C LEU A 96 -14.31 -0.75 6.01
N LEU A 97 -14.10 -2.00 5.62
CA LEU A 97 -12.91 -2.77 5.97
C LEU A 97 -11.89 -2.67 4.84
N SER A 98 -10.74 -2.08 5.12
CA SER A 98 -9.60 -1.94 4.22
C SER A 98 -8.32 -2.50 4.87
N ILE A 99 -8.43 -3.73 5.37
CA ILE A 99 -7.42 -4.38 6.23
C ILE A 99 -6.36 -5.16 5.44
N GLY A 100 -6.21 -4.85 4.15
CA GLY A 100 -5.22 -5.43 3.26
C GLY A 100 -5.77 -6.53 2.36
N VAL A 101 -4.88 -7.02 1.50
CA VAL A 101 -5.14 -8.05 0.50
C VAL A 101 -4.16 -9.21 0.67
N ARG A 102 -4.54 -10.39 0.18
CA ARG A 102 -3.70 -11.59 0.13
C ARG A 102 -3.85 -12.24 -1.24
N PRO A 103 -2.81 -12.91 -1.75
CA PRO A 103 -2.91 -13.68 -2.97
C PRO A 103 -3.98 -14.76 -2.86
N ALA A 104 -4.85 -14.87 -3.86
CA ALA A 104 -5.86 -15.94 -3.93
C ALA A 104 -5.26 -17.18 -4.59
N THR A 105 -4.44 -17.94 -3.85
CA THR A 105 -3.62 -19.04 -4.36
C THR A 105 -4.22 -20.45 -4.17
N ALA A 106 -5.45 -20.54 -3.63
CA ALA A 106 -6.07 -21.84 -3.34
C ALA A 106 -6.17 -22.76 -4.58
N LEU A 107 -6.54 -22.21 -5.75
CA LEU A 107 -6.62 -22.99 -6.98
C LEU A 107 -5.24 -23.48 -7.44
N ALA A 108 -4.22 -22.60 -7.38
CA ALA A 108 -2.85 -22.94 -7.71
C ALA A 108 -2.30 -24.06 -6.82
N GLN A 109 -2.58 -23.98 -5.51
CA GLN A 109 -2.21 -25.00 -4.54
C GLN A 109 -2.90 -26.33 -4.81
N GLN A 110 -4.20 -26.32 -5.14
CA GLN A 110 -4.96 -27.53 -5.51
C GLN A 110 -4.43 -28.17 -6.80
N ALA A 111 -3.94 -27.36 -7.72
CA ALA A 111 -3.30 -27.81 -8.95
C ALA A 111 -1.85 -28.31 -8.75
N GLY A 112 -1.32 -28.29 -7.52
CA GLY A 112 0.04 -28.73 -7.21
C GLY A 112 1.13 -27.71 -7.52
N LEU A 113 0.79 -26.45 -7.88
CA LEU A 113 1.80 -25.43 -8.17
C LEU A 113 2.54 -25.02 -6.89
N LYS A 114 3.84 -24.79 -7.03
CA LYS A 114 4.68 -24.30 -5.94
C LYS A 114 4.27 -22.89 -5.53
N LEU A 115 4.08 -22.69 -4.22
CA LEU A 115 3.96 -21.37 -3.62
C LEU A 115 5.32 -20.90 -3.08
N GLY A 116 5.53 -19.59 -3.09
CA GLY A 116 6.70 -18.95 -2.49
C GLY A 116 6.58 -18.81 -0.97
N GLU A 117 7.60 -18.26 -0.34
CA GLU A 117 7.71 -18.11 1.13
C GLU A 117 6.66 -17.13 1.71
N MET A 118 6.21 -16.16 0.92
CA MET A 118 5.17 -15.19 1.31
C MET A 118 3.76 -15.65 0.92
N GLY A 119 3.63 -16.84 0.32
CA GLY A 119 2.38 -17.47 -0.07
C GLY A 119 1.83 -17.06 -1.42
N GLY A 120 2.59 -16.34 -2.24
CA GLY A 120 2.28 -16.10 -3.66
C GLY A 120 2.62 -17.30 -4.53
N ILE A 121 2.11 -17.34 -5.75
CA ILE A 121 2.51 -18.36 -6.74
C ILE A 121 3.97 -18.10 -7.12
N TRP A 122 4.84 -19.07 -6.91
CA TRP A 122 6.22 -18.96 -7.33
C TRP A 122 6.30 -18.95 -8.86
N VAL A 123 7.12 -18.05 -9.40
CA VAL A 123 7.41 -17.98 -10.83
C VAL A 123 8.90 -17.78 -11.05
N ASP A 124 9.37 -18.24 -12.20
CA ASP A 124 10.73 -17.96 -12.67
C ASP A 124 10.85 -16.56 -13.34
N GLU A 125 11.98 -16.29 -13.96
CA GLU A 125 12.24 -15.03 -14.68
C GLU A 125 11.37 -14.82 -15.94
N HIS A 126 10.76 -15.88 -16.47
CA HIS A 126 9.83 -15.84 -17.60
C HIS A 126 8.36 -15.79 -17.17
N LEU A 127 8.09 -15.72 -15.86
CA LEU A 127 6.78 -15.79 -15.25
C LEU A 127 6.09 -17.15 -15.43
N GLU A 128 6.86 -18.21 -15.72
CA GLU A 128 6.42 -19.58 -15.74
C GLU A 128 6.40 -20.13 -14.31
N THR A 129 5.40 -20.93 -13.99
CA THR A 129 5.24 -21.54 -12.66
C THR A 129 6.15 -22.76 -12.48
N SER A 130 5.98 -23.53 -11.40
CA SER A 130 6.68 -24.80 -11.22
C SER A 130 6.26 -25.90 -12.20
N GLU A 131 5.16 -25.72 -12.91
CA GLU A 131 4.66 -26.62 -13.92
C GLU A 131 4.81 -25.98 -15.30
N LYS A 132 5.39 -26.76 -16.23
CA LYS A 132 5.67 -26.34 -17.59
C LYS A 132 4.41 -25.89 -18.32
N ASP A 133 4.55 -24.83 -19.13
CA ASP A 133 3.48 -24.25 -19.95
C ASP A 133 2.34 -23.63 -19.12
N ILE A 134 2.55 -23.44 -17.80
CA ILE A 134 1.63 -22.72 -16.90
C ILE A 134 2.30 -21.46 -16.40
N TYR A 135 1.69 -20.30 -16.67
CA TYR A 135 2.20 -18.98 -16.30
C TYR A 135 1.32 -18.32 -15.25
N ALA A 136 1.91 -17.45 -14.44
CA ALA A 136 1.17 -16.65 -13.48
C ALA A 136 1.66 -15.20 -13.47
N VAL A 137 0.74 -14.23 -13.26
CA VAL A 137 1.01 -12.80 -13.26
C VAL A 137 0.18 -12.05 -12.23
N GLY A 138 0.55 -10.82 -11.96
CA GLY A 138 -0.20 -9.88 -11.13
C GLY A 138 -0.01 -10.10 -9.65
N ASP A 139 -1.03 -9.73 -8.88
CA ASP A 139 -1.00 -9.70 -7.41
C ASP A 139 -0.85 -11.08 -6.77
N ALA A 140 -1.07 -12.15 -7.54
CA ALA A 140 -1.00 -13.52 -7.03
C ALA A 140 0.41 -14.10 -7.02
N ILE A 141 1.37 -13.51 -7.74
CA ILE A 141 2.72 -14.07 -7.89
C ILE A 141 3.69 -13.57 -6.83
N GLU A 142 4.69 -14.41 -6.56
CA GLU A 142 5.85 -14.09 -5.73
C GLU A 142 7.14 -14.23 -6.55
N TYR A 143 7.96 -13.20 -6.54
CA TYR A 143 9.22 -13.15 -7.27
C TYR A 143 10.31 -12.47 -6.45
N PRO A 144 11.60 -12.61 -6.78
CA PRO A 144 12.69 -11.94 -6.06
C PRO A 144 12.64 -10.43 -6.24
N HIS A 145 12.74 -9.67 -5.14
CA HIS A 145 12.84 -8.21 -5.19
C HIS A 145 14.14 -7.77 -5.90
N PRO A 146 14.11 -6.91 -6.93
CA PRO A 146 15.27 -6.60 -7.79
C PRO A 146 16.49 -6.04 -7.04
N LEU A 147 16.28 -5.31 -5.94
CA LEU A 147 17.38 -4.71 -5.18
C LEU A 147 18.01 -5.66 -4.15
N THR A 148 17.30 -6.71 -3.73
CA THR A 148 17.70 -7.51 -2.55
C THR A 148 17.68 -9.01 -2.79
N GLY A 149 17.04 -9.49 -3.85
CA GLY A 149 16.81 -10.90 -4.11
C GLY A 149 15.85 -11.59 -3.13
N LYS A 150 15.30 -10.86 -2.14
CA LYS A 150 14.37 -11.44 -1.15
C LYS A 150 12.98 -11.68 -1.76
N PRO A 151 12.22 -12.66 -1.27
CA PRO A 151 10.84 -12.89 -1.70
C PRO A 151 10.00 -11.62 -1.62
N TRP A 152 9.20 -11.37 -2.66
CA TRP A 152 8.43 -10.14 -2.78
C TRP A 152 7.06 -10.37 -3.39
N LEU A 153 6.05 -9.76 -2.76
CA LEU A 153 4.69 -9.62 -3.28
C LEU A 153 4.45 -8.14 -3.61
N ASN A 154 3.93 -7.85 -4.78
CA ASN A 154 3.74 -6.47 -5.26
C ASN A 154 2.36 -6.26 -5.86
N TYR A 155 1.45 -5.73 -5.08
CA TYR A 155 0.04 -5.53 -5.41
C TYR A 155 -0.18 -4.20 -6.17
N LEU A 156 0.40 -4.10 -7.37
CA LEU A 156 0.34 -2.90 -8.20
C LEU A 156 -0.06 -3.23 -9.65
N ALA A 157 -1.01 -2.48 -10.18
CA ALA A 157 -1.58 -2.70 -11.51
C ALA A 157 -0.56 -2.54 -12.65
N ASN A 158 0.40 -1.62 -12.54
CA ASN A 158 1.39 -1.38 -13.59
C ASN A 158 2.35 -2.57 -13.80
N PRO A 159 2.97 -3.13 -12.74
CA PRO A 159 3.70 -4.40 -12.85
C PRO A 159 2.86 -5.53 -13.42
N ALA A 160 1.62 -5.71 -12.94
CA ALA A 160 0.71 -6.75 -13.44
C ALA A 160 0.45 -6.62 -14.95
N ASN A 161 0.23 -5.40 -15.44
CA ASN A 161 0.02 -5.13 -16.86
C ASN A 161 1.26 -5.46 -17.70
N ARG A 162 2.47 -5.08 -17.23
CA ARG A 162 3.73 -5.42 -17.89
C ARG A 162 3.97 -6.93 -17.92
N GLN A 163 3.71 -7.62 -16.81
CA GLN A 163 3.83 -9.08 -16.70
C GLN A 163 2.92 -9.78 -17.70
N GLY A 164 1.66 -9.32 -17.83
CA GLY A 164 0.71 -9.89 -18.80
C GLY A 164 1.20 -9.82 -20.25
N ARG A 165 1.88 -8.73 -20.64
CA ARG A 165 2.50 -8.61 -21.98
C ARG A 165 3.67 -9.57 -22.15
N ILE A 166 4.56 -9.66 -21.15
CA ILE A 166 5.72 -10.58 -21.19
C ILE A 166 5.23 -12.03 -21.31
N VAL A 167 4.23 -12.41 -20.55
CA VAL A 167 3.68 -13.77 -20.61
C VAL A 167 3.03 -14.06 -21.96
N ALA A 168 2.31 -13.10 -22.54
CA ALA A 168 1.72 -13.28 -23.87
C ALA A 168 2.82 -13.57 -24.93
N ASP A 169 3.93 -12.83 -24.88
CA ASP A 169 5.07 -13.08 -25.77
C ASP A 169 5.71 -14.45 -25.50
N ASN A 170 5.94 -14.79 -24.23
CA ASN A 170 6.55 -16.06 -23.84
C ASN A 170 5.70 -17.28 -24.20
N MET A 171 4.37 -17.18 -24.08
CA MET A 171 3.46 -18.25 -24.49
C MET A 171 3.47 -18.52 -26.01
N VAL A 172 3.70 -17.49 -26.82
CA VAL A 172 3.63 -17.59 -28.29
C VAL A 172 5.01 -17.92 -28.89
N PHE A 173 6.06 -17.29 -28.37
CA PHE A 173 7.39 -17.35 -28.97
C PHE A 173 8.40 -18.19 -28.16
N GLY A 174 7.93 -18.85 -27.09
CA GLY A 174 8.78 -19.50 -26.09
C GLY A 174 9.32 -18.48 -25.08
N ASN A 175 9.97 -18.94 -24.01
CA ASN A 175 10.50 -18.12 -22.92
C ASN A 175 11.68 -17.23 -23.36
N THR A 176 11.40 -16.21 -24.15
CA THR A 176 12.40 -15.30 -24.76
C THR A 176 12.50 -13.96 -24.02
N VAL A 177 11.51 -13.59 -23.22
CA VAL A 177 11.49 -12.31 -22.50
C VAL A 177 11.53 -12.56 -20.99
N SER A 178 12.50 -11.94 -20.31
CA SER A 178 12.62 -12.01 -18.86
C SER A 178 11.93 -10.84 -18.15
N TYR A 179 11.33 -11.10 -17.00
CA TYR A 179 10.79 -10.10 -16.09
C TYR A 179 11.81 -9.78 -14.98
N GLU A 180 12.39 -8.61 -15.03
CA GLU A 180 13.40 -8.15 -14.06
C GLU A 180 12.81 -7.75 -12.67
N GLY A 181 11.50 -7.92 -12.48
CA GLY A 181 10.81 -7.54 -11.26
C GLY A 181 10.37 -6.07 -11.25
N ALA A 182 9.84 -5.64 -10.10
CA ALA A 182 9.45 -4.26 -9.83
C ALA A 182 9.80 -3.87 -8.39
N ILE A 183 10.22 -2.63 -8.19
CA ILE A 183 10.71 -2.11 -6.90
C ILE A 183 9.60 -1.47 -6.04
N GLY A 184 8.34 -1.57 -6.45
CA GLY A 184 7.20 -1.08 -5.65
C GLY A 184 6.98 0.43 -5.77
N THR A 185 7.04 0.99 -6.99
CA THR A 185 6.74 2.41 -7.23
C THR A 185 5.24 2.65 -7.15
N SER A 186 4.83 3.57 -6.29
CA SER A 186 3.43 3.94 -6.08
C SER A 186 3.27 5.44 -5.88
N ILE A 187 2.10 5.94 -6.22
CA ILE A 187 1.67 7.31 -5.98
C ILE A 187 0.21 7.30 -5.56
N ALA A 188 -0.13 8.09 -4.55
CA ALA A 188 -1.49 8.28 -4.10
C ALA A 188 -1.76 9.75 -3.79
N LYS A 189 -3.00 10.14 -3.95
CA LYS A 189 -3.51 11.42 -3.50
C LYS A 189 -4.24 11.20 -2.18
N VAL A 190 -3.95 12.05 -1.19
CA VAL A 190 -4.66 12.09 0.09
C VAL A 190 -5.18 13.52 0.24
N PHE A 191 -6.43 13.75 -0.12
CA PHE A 191 -7.04 15.06 -0.35
C PHE A 191 -6.24 15.88 -1.38
N ASP A 192 -5.60 16.97 -0.98
CA ASP A 192 -4.75 17.82 -1.83
C ASP A 192 -3.24 17.54 -1.64
N MET A 193 -2.88 16.54 -0.83
CA MET A 193 -1.51 16.10 -0.67
C MET A 193 -1.21 14.91 -1.61
N THR A 194 -0.14 15.00 -2.39
CA THR A 194 0.38 13.88 -3.17
C THR A 194 1.48 13.16 -2.41
N VAL A 195 1.37 11.84 -2.30
CA VAL A 195 2.35 10.97 -1.64
C VAL A 195 2.85 9.96 -2.65
N ALA A 196 4.15 9.96 -2.91
CA ALA A 196 4.80 9.03 -3.83
C ALA A 196 5.92 8.28 -3.11
N SER A 197 6.14 7.03 -3.49
CA SER A 197 7.26 6.23 -3.01
C SER A 197 7.76 5.27 -4.07
N THR A 198 9.05 4.95 -4.01
CA THR A 198 9.68 3.93 -4.84
C THR A 198 10.77 3.24 -4.04
N GLY A 199 11.00 1.95 -4.29
CA GLY A 199 12.02 1.16 -3.61
C GLY A 199 11.73 0.90 -2.14
N LEU A 200 12.76 0.91 -1.30
CA LEU A 200 12.72 0.44 0.07
C LEU A 200 12.81 1.59 1.09
N ALA A 201 11.80 1.73 1.91
CA ALA A 201 11.81 2.63 3.05
C ALA A 201 12.87 2.19 4.10
N ALA A 202 13.40 3.14 4.89
CA ALA A 202 14.42 2.90 5.91
C ALA A 202 14.01 1.82 6.93
N LYS A 203 12.74 1.79 7.34
CA LYS A 203 12.23 0.74 8.23
C LYS A 203 12.31 -0.67 7.64
N ARG A 204 12.12 -0.82 6.33
CA ARG A 204 12.26 -2.11 5.64
C ARG A 204 13.72 -2.53 5.56
N LEU A 205 14.63 -1.62 5.24
CA LEU A 205 16.07 -1.85 5.25
C LEU A 205 16.55 -2.28 6.64
N LYS A 206 16.09 -1.58 7.70
CA LYS A 206 16.38 -1.95 9.10
C LYS A 206 15.85 -3.35 9.44
N GLN A 207 14.62 -3.67 9.05
CA GLN A 207 14.02 -5.00 9.29
C GLN A 207 14.81 -6.12 8.62
N TRP A 208 15.42 -5.84 7.48
CA TRP A 208 16.22 -6.80 6.73
C TRP A 208 17.71 -6.80 7.11
N GLY A 209 18.12 -5.99 8.09
CA GLY A 209 19.51 -5.90 8.54
C GLY A 209 20.45 -5.29 7.50
N MET A 210 19.93 -4.51 6.55
CA MET A 210 20.72 -3.87 5.50
C MET A 210 21.33 -2.57 6.02
N GLU A 211 22.62 -2.34 5.71
CA GLU A 211 23.29 -1.07 6.02
C GLU A 211 22.74 0.03 5.11
N TYR A 212 22.29 1.14 5.71
CA TYR A 212 21.75 2.28 4.98
C TYR A 212 22.00 3.59 5.69
N GLN A 213 21.96 4.67 4.93
CA GLN A 213 21.76 6.03 5.40
C GLN A 213 20.53 6.62 4.75
N SER A 214 20.00 7.67 5.36
CA SER A 214 18.90 8.44 4.78
C SER A 214 19.16 9.94 4.86
N SER A 215 18.69 10.65 3.83
CA SER A 215 18.67 12.11 3.78
C SER A 215 17.23 12.58 3.61
N VAL A 216 16.85 13.61 4.35
CA VAL A 216 15.55 14.25 4.25
C VAL A 216 15.75 15.71 3.86
N THR A 217 15.04 16.14 2.82
CA THR A 217 15.09 17.52 2.34
C THR A 217 13.69 18.10 2.31
N HIS A 218 13.57 19.32 2.81
CA HIS A 218 12.34 20.11 2.72
C HIS A 218 12.61 21.29 1.76
N SER A 219 11.72 21.45 0.79
CA SER A 219 11.85 22.48 -0.26
C SER A 219 10.47 22.90 -0.74
N ALA A 220 10.42 23.71 -1.77
CA ALA A 220 9.21 23.95 -2.55
C ALA A 220 9.24 23.14 -3.84
N SER A 221 8.08 22.87 -4.42
CA SER A 221 7.92 22.14 -5.69
C SER A 221 8.61 22.86 -6.86
N HIS A 222 8.76 24.18 -6.77
CA HIS A 222 9.50 25.04 -7.66
C HIS A 222 9.91 26.32 -6.94
N ALA A 223 10.61 27.22 -7.61
CA ALA A 223 11.07 28.48 -7.02
C ALA A 223 9.89 29.34 -6.52
N GLY A 224 9.95 29.77 -5.24
CA GLY A 224 8.84 30.41 -4.53
C GLY A 224 8.38 31.77 -5.09
N TYR A 225 9.10 32.34 -6.05
CA TYR A 225 8.67 33.57 -6.76
C TYR A 225 7.72 33.25 -7.94
N TYR A 226 7.52 31.98 -8.32
CA TYR A 226 6.43 31.60 -9.20
C TYR A 226 5.17 31.25 -8.40
N PRO A 227 3.96 31.52 -8.96
CA PRO A 227 2.71 31.20 -8.29
C PRO A 227 2.57 29.69 -7.99
N ASP A 228 1.78 29.38 -6.96
CA ASP A 228 1.35 28.02 -6.61
C ASP A 228 2.48 27.06 -6.20
N ALA A 229 3.60 27.58 -5.70
CA ALA A 229 4.64 26.77 -5.11
C ALA A 229 4.12 26.02 -3.88
N LEU A 230 4.20 24.69 -3.89
CA LEU A 230 3.75 23.81 -2.81
C LEU A 230 4.95 23.29 -2.01
N PRO A 231 4.79 23.06 -0.68
CA PRO A 231 5.81 22.38 0.11
C PRO A 231 6.11 20.99 -0.44
N LEU A 232 7.38 20.63 -0.55
CA LEU A 232 7.87 19.34 -0.97
C LEU A 232 8.81 18.77 0.10
N THR A 233 8.53 17.54 0.55
CA THR A 233 9.44 16.78 1.40
C THR A 233 9.90 15.57 0.63
N LEU A 234 11.21 15.38 0.52
CA LEU A 234 11.84 14.24 -0.13
C LEU A 234 12.71 13.49 0.88
N LYS A 235 12.58 12.17 0.92
CA LYS A 235 13.47 11.29 1.67
C LYS A 235 14.14 10.31 0.71
N LEU A 236 15.47 10.22 0.79
CA LEU A 236 16.27 9.21 0.09
C LEU A 236 16.81 8.20 1.08
N THR A 237 16.88 6.93 0.67
CA THR A 237 17.60 5.87 1.37
C THR A 237 18.66 5.29 0.45
N PHE A 238 19.88 5.11 0.95
CA PHE A 238 21.01 4.69 0.13
C PHE A 238 22.08 3.95 0.94
N HIS A 239 22.92 3.18 0.26
CA HIS A 239 24.06 2.50 0.88
C HIS A 239 25.17 3.52 1.24
N PRO A 240 25.65 3.55 2.50
CA PRO A 240 26.55 4.61 3.01
C PRO A 240 27.90 4.71 2.29
N LYS A 241 28.44 3.58 1.79
CA LYS A 241 29.76 3.54 1.16
C LYS A 241 29.72 3.67 -0.35
N THR A 242 28.69 3.08 -1.01
CA THR A 242 28.63 3.04 -2.48
C THR A 242 27.70 4.09 -3.07
N GLY A 243 26.84 4.71 -2.26
CA GLY A 243 25.81 5.63 -2.74
C GLY A 243 24.66 4.96 -3.51
N LYS A 244 24.64 3.62 -3.62
CA LYS A 244 23.55 2.90 -4.31
C LYS A 244 22.22 3.27 -3.67
N LEU A 245 21.29 3.79 -4.47
CA LEU A 245 19.93 4.12 -4.01
C LEU A 245 19.14 2.84 -3.71
N TYR A 246 18.42 2.88 -2.59
CA TYR A 246 17.47 1.85 -2.20
C TYR A 246 16.01 2.33 -2.34
N GLY A 247 15.76 3.61 -2.16
CA GLY A 247 14.44 4.19 -2.26
C GLY A 247 14.40 5.68 -1.99
#